data_fa6f9ecaa258e82fca23208bf7c5e197
#
_entry.id   fa6f9ecaa258e82fca23208bf7c5e197
#
_cell.length_a   1.000
_cell.length_b   1.000
_cell.length_c   1.000
_cell.angle_alpha   90.00
_cell.angle_beta   90.00
_cell.angle_gamma   90.00
#
_symmetry.space_group_name_H-M   'P 1'
#
loop_
_entity.id
_entity.type
_entity.pdbx_description
1 polymer ?
#
loop_
_entity_poly.entity_id
_entity_poly.type
_entity_poly.pdbx_seq_one_letter_code
_entity_poly.pdbx_strand_id
1 'polypeptide(L)'
;MPRKIQPAPRRCRRDPVKIEKHRIVANKLPYSRGNRPAVDCILCAVARHDPAVANLTVFRCPGHFVTLNLFPYNPGHVMIVPNAHYLDVRELTDSEVVATHRLQTLTLRVLDKVYRPGGYNIGYNVGQTSGASIPHIHLQIVPRYGSEVGFFDILSDSRVIVEDPHVTKERLTETFAAEAPGFFAEHPLPEGV
;
A
#
# COMPACT_ATOMS: atom_id res chain seq x y z
N MET A 1 17.87 41.10 -46.28
CA MET A 1 18.72 40.08 -45.63
C MET A 1 17.82 38.92 -45.18
N PRO A 2 17.98 37.71 -45.68
CA PRO A 2 17.10 36.57 -45.30
C PRO A 2 17.46 36.10 -43.88
N ARG A 3 16.43 35.90 -43.02
CA ARG A 3 16.59 35.34 -41.65
C ARG A 3 17.03 33.88 -41.75
N LYS A 4 18.19 33.58 -41.13
CA LYS A 4 18.67 32.19 -40.96
C LYS A 4 17.71 31.44 -40.05
N ILE A 5 17.05 30.40 -40.58
CA ILE A 5 16.23 29.45 -39.81
C ILE A 5 17.19 28.60 -38.95
N GLN A 6 17.09 28.70 -37.64
CA GLN A 6 17.83 27.81 -36.73
C GLN A 6 17.25 26.40 -36.82
N PRO A 7 18.08 25.33 -36.87
CA PRO A 7 17.58 23.96 -36.87
C PRO A 7 16.89 23.63 -35.55
N ALA A 8 15.77 22.92 -35.62
CA ALA A 8 15.00 22.49 -34.48
C ALA A 8 15.86 21.64 -33.51
N PRO A 9 15.67 21.76 -32.19
CA PRO A 9 16.44 20.99 -31.22
C PRO A 9 16.24 19.48 -31.46
N ARG A 10 17.37 18.74 -31.46
CA ARG A 10 17.36 17.28 -31.62
C ARG A 10 16.48 16.67 -30.52
N ARG A 11 15.45 15.93 -30.91
CA ARG A 11 14.66 15.11 -29.99
C ARG A 11 15.63 14.18 -29.25
N CYS A 12 15.69 14.34 -27.95
CA CYS A 12 16.38 13.41 -27.06
C CYS A 12 15.76 12.00 -27.30
N ARG A 13 16.47 11.13 -27.98
CA ARG A 13 16.11 9.70 -28.02
C ARG A 13 16.31 9.17 -26.60
N ARG A 14 15.23 8.99 -25.87
CA ARG A 14 15.27 8.18 -24.66
C ARG A 14 15.45 6.75 -25.11
N ASP A 15 16.61 6.17 -24.81
CA ASP A 15 16.78 4.73 -24.93
C ASP A 15 15.69 4.03 -24.13
N PRO A 16 15.14 2.91 -24.63
CA PRO A 16 14.12 2.17 -23.87
C PRO A 16 14.71 1.82 -22.51
N VAL A 17 14.01 2.22 -21.45
CA VAL A 17 14.39 1.87 -20.07
C VAL A 17 14.35 0.34 -19.97
N LYS A 18 15.51 -0.29 -19.93
CA LYS A 18 15.63 -1.72 -19.69
C LYS A 18 15.26 -1.96 -18.23
N ILE A 19 14.05 -2.48 -17.99
CA ILE A 19 13.64 -2.93 -16.66
C ILE A 19 14.28 -4.29 -16.43
N GLU A 20 15.49 -4.30 -15.88
CA GLU A 20 16.27 -5.54 -15.64
C GLU A 20 16.09 -6.11 -14.21
N LYS A 21 15.25 -5.50 -13.35
CA LYS A 21 15.14 -5.92 -11.95
C LYS A 21 13.78 -6.52 -11.64
N HIS A 22 13.77 -7.84 -11.47
CA HIS A 22 12.65 -8.58 -10.89
C HIS A 22 12.80 -8.60 -9.36
N ARG A 23 11.82 -8.06 -8.61
CA ARG A 23 11.78 -8.22 -7.15
C ARG A 23 11.19 -9.57 -6.81
N ILE A 24 11.98 -10.44 -6.19
CA ILE A 24 11.51 -11.73 -5.65
C ILE A 24 11.05 -11.48 -4.22
N VAL A 25 9.77 -11.65 -3.96
CA VAL A 25 9.22 -11.69 -2.61
C VAL A 25 9.23 -13.15 -2.15
N ALA A 26 10.06 -13.47 -1.14
CA ALA A 26 10.12 -14.81 -0.57
C ALA A 26 8.71 -15.27 -0.17
N ASN A 27 8.37 -16.54 -0.45
CA ASN A 27 7.08 -17.17 -0.15
C ASN A 27 5.84 -16.61 -0.88
N LYS A 28 5.94 -15.59 -1.73
CA LYS A 28 4.81 -15.12 -2.55
C LYS A 28 4.48 -16.09 -3.69
N LEU A 29 5.46 -16.85 -4.17
CA LEU A 29 5.29 -17.74 -5.31
C LEU A 29 4.27 -18.87 -5.06
N PRO A 30 4.27 -19.59 -3.92
CA PRO A 30 3.20 -20.55 -3.59
C PRO A 30 1.84 -19.89 -3.54
N TYR A 31 1.74 -18.72 -2.91
CA TYR A 31 0.50 -17.93 -2.84
C TYR A 31 -0.01 -17.51 -4.22
N SER A 32 0.88 -17.07 -5.10
CA SER A 32 0.54 -16.69 -6.48
C SER A 32 0.16 -17.89 -7.34
N ARG A 33 0.64 -19.11 -7.00
CA ARG A 33 0.34 -20.38 -7.68
C ARG A 33 -0.90 -21.10 -7.14
N GLY A 34 -1.72 -20.43 -6.32
CA GLY A 34 -3.00 -20.94 -5.86
C GLY A 34 -3.00 -21.54 -4.45
N ASN A 35 -1.87 -21.57 -3.73
CA ASN A 35 -1.86 -21.95 -2.32
C ASN A 35 -2.37 -20.77 -1.45
N ARG A 36 -3.68 -20.51 -1.55
CA ARG A 36 -4.40 -19.43 -0.85
C ARG A 36 -5.39 -20.06 0.12
N PRO A 37 -5.75 -19.34 1.22
CA PRO A 37 -6.87 -19.75 2.05
C PRO A 37 -8.13 -19.98 1.19
N ALA A 38 -8.90 -21.02 1.53
CA ALA A 38 -10.14 -21.38 0.83
C ALA A 38 -11.29 -20.44 1.26
N VAL A 39 -11.18 -19.17 0.88
CA VAL A 39 -12.18 -18.12 1.13
C VAL A 39 -12.47 -17.35 -0.16
N ASP A 40 -13.69 -16.88 -0.34
CA ASP A 40 -14.10 -16.13 -1.54
C ASP A 40 -13.27 -14.85 -1.73
N CYS A 41 -13.04 -14.11 -0.65
CA CYS A 41 -12.22 -12.91 -0.65
C CYS A 41 -11.45 -12.80 0.66
N ILE A 42 -10.11 -12.72 0.56
CA ILE A 42 -9.21 -12.64 1.72
C ILE A 42 -9.48 -11.37 2.54
N LEU A 43 -9.67 -10.21 1.91
CA LEU A 43 -9.89 -8.96 2.62
C LEU A 43 -11.28 -8.91 3.28
N CYS A 44 -12.31 -9.50 2.67
CA CYS A 44 -13.60 -9.72 3.33
C CYS A 44 -13.47 -10.64 4.54
N ALA A 45 -12.67 -11.70 4.44
CA ALA A 45 -12.41 -12.61 5.56
C ALA A 45 -11.68 -11.89 6.71
N VAL A 46 -10.67 -11.05 6.41
CA VAL A 46 -10.01 -10.18 7.41
C VAL A 46 -11.00 -9.21 8.04
N ALA A 47 -11.90 -8.59 7.25
CA ALA A 47 -12.94 -7.69 7.77
C ALA A 47 -13.84 -8.38 8.80
N ARG A 48 -14.20 -9.65 8.54
CA ARG A 48 -15.06 -10.47 9.41
C ARG A 48 -14.31 -11.23 10.52
N HIS A 49 -13.00 -11.02 10.66
CA HIS A 49 -12.15 -11.75 11.63
C HIS A 49 -12.12 -13.26 11.43
N ASP A 50 -12.21 -13.73 10.19
CA ASP A 50 -12.17 -15.16 9.85
C ASP A 50 -10.80 -15.75 10.23
N PRO A 51 -10.76 -16.81 11.07
CA PRO A 51 -9.50 -17.43 11.50
C PRO A 51 -8.77 -18.17 10.38
N ALA A 52 -9.41 -18.41 9.24
CA ALA A 52 -8.76 -19.03 8.07
C ALA A 52 -7.73 -18.15 7.40
N VAL A 53 -7.68 -16.84 7.72
CA VAL A 53 -6.76 -15.87 7.12
C VAL A 53 -5.89 -15.19 8.18
N ALA A 54 -4.65 -14.86 7.80
CA ALA A 54 -3.76 -14.07 8.66
C ALA A 54 -4.35 -12.68 8.89
N ASN A 55 -4.58 -12.31 10.15
CA ASN A 55 -5.09 -10.99 10.53
C ASN A 55 -3.94 -10.07 10.95
N LEU A 56 -3.47 -9.26 10.01
CA LEU A 56 -2.45 -8.23 10.21
C LEU A 56 -3.05 -6.82 10.32
N THR A 57 -4.32 -6.72 10.70
CA THR A 57 -5.00 -5.43 10.92
C THR A 57 -4.34 -4.67 12.07
N VAL A 58 -4.06 -3.38 11.84
CA VAL A 58 -3.45 -2.46 12.81
C VAL A 58 -4.41 -1.39 13.30
N PHE A 59 -5.49 -1.12 12.54
CA PHE A 59 -6.51 -0.15 12.93
C PHE A 59 -7.86 -0.47 12.27
N ARG A 60 -8.97 -0.12 12.95
CA ARG A 60 -10.35 -0.22 12.44
C ARG A 60 -11.13 1.03 12.77
N CYS A 61 -12.00 1.43 11.86
CA CYS A 61 -13.02 2.46 12.08
C CYS A 61 -14.32 2.04 11.35
N PRO A 62 -15.42 2.78 11.49
CA PRO A 62 -16.59 2.55 10.67
C PRO A 62 -16.25 2.46 9.19
N GLY A 63 -16.75 1.46 8.50
CA GLY A 63 -16.60 1.23 7.06
C GLY A 63 -15.23 0.80 6.56
N HIS A 64 -14.14 0.93 7.36
CA HIS A 64 -12.78 0.67 6.87
C HIS A 64 -11.87 0.02 7.92
N PHE A 65 -10.79 -0.60 7.42
CA PHE A 65 -9.66 -1.01 8.25
C PHE A 65 -8.32 -0.75 7.58
N VAL A 66 -7.27 -0.64 8.39
CA VAL A 66 -5.87 -0.56 7.95
C VAL A 66 -5.18 -1.87 8.31
N THR A 67 -4.53 -2.51 7.36
CA THR A 67 -3.82 -3.78 7.56
C THR A 67 -2.43 -3.73 6.92
N LEU A 68 -1.48 -4.47 7.50
CA LEU A 68 -0.20 -4.71 6.85
C LEU A 68 -0.39 -5.54 5.59
N ASN A 69 0.45 -5.29 4.59
CA ASN A 69 0.57 -6.20 3.46
C ASN A 69 1.35 -7.46 3.91
N LEU A 70 0.81 -8.65 3.66
CA LEU A 70 1.46 -9.91 4.00
C LEU A 70 2.80 -10.10 3.26
N PHE A 71 2.92 -9.50 2.08
CA PHE A 71 4.15 -9.50 1.26
C PHE A 71 4.59 -8.05 1.01
N PRO A 72 5.13 -7.36 2.03
CA PRO A 72 5.40 -5.95 1.94
C PRO A 72 6.52 -5.65 0.92
N TYR A 73 6.39 -4.53 0.22
CA TYR A 73 7.48 -4.02 -0.63
C TYR A 73 8.57 -3.34 0.19
N ASN A 74 8.18 -2.71 1.30
CA ASN A 74 9.06 -2.02 2.24
C ASN A 74 8.52 -2.19 3.66
N PRO A 75 9.34 -2.04 4.72
CA PRO A 75 8.85 -1.95 6.10
C PRO A 75 7.75 -0.89 6.21
N GLY A 76 6.70 -1.19 6.97
CA GLY A 76 5.55 -0.27 7.10
C GLY A 76 4.61 -0.22 5.90
N HIS A 77 4.71 -1.13 4.91
CA HIS A 77 3.74 -1.21 3.81
C HIS A 77 2.38 -1.63 4.34
N VAL A 78 1.42 -0.74 4.27
CA VAL A 78 0.03 -0.95 4.72
C VAL A 78 -0.97 -0.76 3.58
N MET A 79 -2.18 -1.25 3.80
CA MET A 79 -3.33 -1.10 2.93
C MET A 79 -4.51 -0.53 3.73
N ILE A 80 -5.22 0.45 3.16
CA ILE A 80 -6.52 0.91 3.63
C ILE A 80 -7.59 0.20 2.80
N VAL A 81 -8.51 -0.46 3.47
CA VAL A 81 -9.47 -1.38 2.85
C VAL A 81 -10.88 -1.01 3.31
N PRO A 82 -11.84 -0.79 2.39
CA PRO A 82 -13.25 -0.71 2.76
C PRO A 82 -13.76 -2.06 3.24
N ASN A 83 -14.69 -2.08 4.21
CA ASN A 83 -15.33 -3.32 4.68
C ASN A 83 -16.24 -3.93 3.60
N ALA A 84 -16.88 -3.08 2.79
CA ALA A 84 -17.68 -3.49 1.66
C ALA A 84 -16.80 -4.05 0.54
N HIS A 85 -17.29 -5.07 -0.17
CA HIS A 85 -16.55 -5.71 -1.25
C HIS A 85 -16.74 -4.96 -2.55
N TYR A 86 -15.77 -4.12 -2.90
CA TYR A 86 -15.69 -3.41 -4.17
C TYR A 86 -14.52 -3.92 -5.01
N LEU A 87 -14.67 -3.90 -6.32
CA LEU A 87 -13.62 -4.29 -7.28
C LEU A 87 -12.91 -3.07 -7.88
N ASP A 88 -13.58 -1.91 -7.82
CA ASP A 88 -13.11 -0.69 -8.48
C ASP A 88 -13.34 0.53 -7.59
N VAL A 89 -12.45 1.52 -7.70
CA VAL A 89 -12.56 2.79 -6.94
C VAL A 89 -13.84 3.59 -7.29
N ARG A 90 -14.40 3.36 -8.48
CA ARG A 90 -15.62 4.00 -8.95
C ARG A 90 -16.89 3.50 -8.24
N GLU A 91 -16.80 2.42 -7.50
CA GLU A 91 -17.90 1.86 -6.71
C GLU A 91 -17.99 2.49 -5.31
N LEU A 92 -16.93 3.18 -4.87
CA LEU A 92 -16.92 3.86 -3.57
C LEU A 92 -17.91 5.02 -3.56
N THR A 93 -18.65 5.15 -2.47
CA THR A 93 -19.47 6.34 -2.21
C THR A 93 -18.61 7.57 -1.87
N ASP A 94 -19.15 8.76 -1.99
CA ASP A 94 -18.46 10.01 -1.61
C ASP A 94 -18.02 9.97 -0.13
N SER A 95 -18.84 9.42 0.76
CA SER A 95 -18.51 9.24 2.19
C SER A 95 -17.31 8.32 2.36
N GLU A 96 -17.25 7.18 1.65
CA GLU A 96 -16.13 6.24 1.72
C GLU A 96 -14.84 6.83 1.12
N VAL A 97 -14.94 7.63 0.05
CA VAL A 97 -13.79 8.36 -0.50
C VAL A 97 -13.22 9.34 0.52
N VAL A 98 -14.07 10.12 1.19
CA VAL A 98 -13.65 11.06 2.23
C VAL A 98 -13.06 10.31 3.44
N ALA A 99 -13.69 9.21 3.87
CA ALA A 99 -13.19 8.38 4.96
C ALA A 99 -11.83 7.78 4.63
N THR A 100 -11.66 7.23 3.41
CA THR A 100 -10.37 6.71 2.92
C THR A 100 -9.29 7.79 2.96
N HIS A 101 -9.59 9.01 2.51
CA HIS A 101 -8.63 10.13 2.53
C HIS A 101 -8.24 10.55 3.96
N ARG A 102 -9.19 10.61 4.89
CA ARG A 102 -8.91 10.88 6.31
C ARG A 102 -8.06 9.79 6.92
N LEU A 103 -8.40 8.54 6.66
CA LEU A 103 -7.61 7.40 7.11
C LEU A 103 -6.20 7.39 6.51
N GLN A 104 -6.05 7.76 5.23
CA GLN A 104 -4.74 7.94 4.59
C GLN A 104 -3.92 8.99 5.35
N THR A 105 -4.51 10.15 5.67
CA THR A 105 -3.81 11.22 6.40
C THR A 105 -3.35 10.75 7.79
N LEU A 106 -4.23 10.08 8.55
CA LEU A 106 -3.87 9.48 9.84
C LEU A 106 -2.76 8.44 9.69
N THR A 107 -2.87 7.56 8.69
CA THR A 107 -1.88 6.51 8.43
C THR A 107 -0.50 7.10 8.15
N LEU A 108 -0.41 8.16 7.34
CA LEU A 108 0.86 8.84 7.07
C LEU A 108 1.47 9.43 8.35
N ARG A 109 0.67 10.08 9.21
CA ARG A 109 1.15 10.59 10.52
C ARG A 109 1.69 9.48 11.41
N VAL A 110 1.02 8.33 11.45
CA VAL A 110 1.47 7.15 12.21
C VAL A 110 2.79 6.60 11.63
N LEU A 111 2.88 6.44 10.32
CA LEU A 111 4.09 5.94 9.67
C LEU A 111 5.27 6.90 9.82
N ASP A 112 5.04 8.22 9.77
CA ASP A 112 6.07 9.24 10.04
C ASP A 112 6.64 9.11 11.46
N LYS A 113 5.79 8.86 12.45
CA LYS A 113 6.23 8.67 13.84
C LYS A 113 7.05 7.39 14.03
N VAL A 114 6.62 6.30 13.41
CA VAL A 114 7.25 4.97 13.61
C VAL A 114 8.49 4.80 12.76
N TYR A 115 8.47 5.25 11.50
CA TYR A 115 9.50 4.90 10.51
C TYR A 115 10.30 6.07 9.97
N ARG A 116 9.77 7.31 10.02
CA ARG A 116 10.38 8.51 9.43
C ARG A 116 10.87 8.29 7.99
N PRO A 117 10.02 7.81 7.07
CA PRO A 117 10.43 7.56 5.70
C PRO A 117 10.74 8.87 4.97
N GLY A 118 11.51 8.78 3.87
CA GLY A 118 11.78 9.93 3.00
C GLY A 118 10.61 10.32 2.10
N GLY A 119 9.57 9.48 2.00
CA GLY A 119 8.38 9.70 1.17
C GLY A 119 7.51 8.47 1.07
N TYR A 120 6.47 8.52 0.23
CA TYR A 120 5.49 7.45 0.04
C TYR A 120 5.15 7.26 -1.43
N ASN A 121 4.87 6.00 -1.82
CA ASN A 121 4.07 5.71 -3.00
C ASN A 121 2.68 5.27 -2.54
N ILE A 122 1.65 5.95 -3.06
CA ILE A 122 0.26 5.73 -2.68
C ILE A 122 -0.55 5.48 -3.94
N GLY A 123 -1.40 4.45 -3.95
CA GLY A 123 -2.21 4.16 -5.13
C GLY A 123 -3.03 2.89 -5.03
N TYR A 124 -3.94 2.75 -5.98
CA TYR A 124 -4.78 1.58 -6.20
C TYR A 124 -4.26 0.75 -7.38
N ASN A 125 -4.42 -0.56 -7.29
CA ASN A 125 -4.37 -1.44 -8.45
C ASN A 125 -5.81 -1.73 -8.88
N VAL A 126 -6.22 -1.20 -10.05
CA VAL A 126 -7.57 -1.36 -10.59
C VAL A 126 -7.54 -2.25 -11.82
N GLY A 127 -8.34 -3.31 -11.82
CA GLY A 127 -8.43 -4.26 -12.93
C GLY A 127 -7.36 -5.36 -12.90
N GLN A 128 -7.58 -6.40 -13.71
CA GLN A 128 -6.76 -7.63 -13.67
C GLN A 128 -5.31 -7.45 -14.12
N THR A 129 -5.05 -6.52 -15.03
CA THR A 129 -3.72 -6.30 -15.61
C THR A 129 -2.86 -5.30 -14.84
N SER A 130 -3.41 -4.67 -13.79
CA SER A 130 -2.71 -3.69 -12.96
C SER A 130 -1.74 -4.29 -11.94
N GLY A 131 -1.69 -5.63 -11.83
CA GLY A 131 -0.94 -6.33 -10.79
C GLY A 131 -1.72 -6.53 -9.48
N ALA A 132 -3.04 -6.28 -9.47
CA ALA A 132 -3.91 -6.62 -8.36
C ALA A 132 -3.90 -8.14 -8.12
N SER A 133 -3.51 -8.57 -6.92
CA SER A 133 -3.50 -9.98 -6.53
C SER A 133 -4.75 -10.41 -5.75
N ILE A 134 -5.53 -9.47 -5.27
CA ILE A 134 -6.76 -9.68 -4.49
C ILE A 134 -7.87 -8.88 -5.17
N PRO A 135 -8.99 -9.53 -5.58
CA PRO A 135 -10.13 -8.85 -6.19
C PRO A 135 -11.00 -8.17 -5.11
N HIS A 136 -10.47 -7.14 -4.51
CA HIS A 136 -11.10 -6.25 -3.53
C HIS A 136 -10.28 -4.97 -3.53
N ILE A 137 -10.92 -3.83 -3.77
CA ILE A 137 -10.22 -2.55 -3.87
C ILE A 137 -9.54 -2.20 -2.54
N HIS A 138 -8.31 -1.76 -2.60
CA HIS A 138 -7.55 -1.31 -1.43
C HIS A 138 -6.53 -0.26 -1.83
N LEU A 139 -6.39 0.77 -1.02
CA LEU A 139 -5.38 1.81 -1.20
C LEU A 139 -4.07 1.32 -0.57
N GLN A 140 -3.04 1.17 -1.38
CA GLN A 140 -1.70 0.81 -0.91
C GLN A 140 -0.93 2.06 -0.50
N ILE A 141 -0.23 1.99 0.64
CA ILE A 141 0.70 3.02 1.12
C ILE A 141 2.04 2.35 1.38
N VAL A 142 3.01 2.69 0.55
CA VAL A 142 4.36 2.11 0.60
C VAL A 142 5.36 3.17 1.03
N PRO A 143 5.91 3.11 2.24
CA PRO A 143 6.99 4.00 2.67
C PRO A 143 8.23 3.83 1.79
N ARG A 144 8.95 4.95 1.53
CA ARG A 144 10.17 4.97 0.73
C ARG A 144 11.32 5.50 1.58
N TYR A 145 12.46 4.83 1.51
CA TYR A 145 13.64 5.13 2.31
C TYR A 145 14.81 5.56 1.41
N GLY A 146 15.61 6.51 1.87
CA GLY A 146 16.72 7.05 1.07
C GLY A 146 17.80 6.04 0.70
N SER A 147 17.97 4.99 1.52
CA SER A 147 18.95 3.91 1.30
C SER A 147 18.24 2.61 0.94
N GLU A 148 17.41 2.62 -0.11
CA GLU A 148 16.67 1.43 -0.54
C GLU A 148 17.51 0.41 -1.29
N VAL A 149 18.71 0.78 -1.74
CA VAL A 149 19.64 -0.11 -2.45
C VAL A 149 20.79 -0.44 -1.49
N GLY A 150 20.80 -1.65 -0.97
CA GLY A 150 21.85 -2.18 -0.11
C GLY A 150 22.80 -3.11 -0.86
N PHE A 151 23.82 -3.62 -0.15
CA PHE A 151 24.81 -4.53 -0.70
C PHE A 151 24.19 -5.81 -1.31
N PHE A 152 23.18 -6.37 -0.66
CA PHE A 152 22.46 -7.55 -1.16
C PHE A 152 21.58 -7.25 -2.39
N ASP A 153 21.00 -6.07 -2.46
CA ASP A 153 20.23 -5.64 -3.65
C ASP A 153 21.12 -5.60 -4.90
N ILE A 154 22.39 -5.21 -4.73
CA ILE A 154 23.36 -5.10 -5.82
C ILE A 154 23.89 -6.50 -6.23
N LEU A 155 24.18 -7.37 -5.26
CA LEU A 155 24.83 -8.66 -5.53
C LEU A 155 23.86 -9.77 -5.90
N SER A 156 22.66 -9.79 -5.33
CA SER A 156 21.71 -10.91 -5.45
C SER A 156 20.36 -10.51 -6.05
N ASP A 157 20.21 -9.26 -6.44
CA ASP A 157 18.94 -8.70 -6.92
C ASP A 157 17.75 -8.97 -5.95
N SER A 158 18.08 -9.13 -4.66
CA SER A 158 17.17 -9.52 -3.58
C SER A 158 17.11 -8.43 -2.51
N ARG A 159 15.91 -8.13 -2.05
CA ARG A 159 15.72 -7.18 -0.94
C ARG A 159 15.48 -7.92 0.36
N VAL A 160 16.28 -7.60 1.38
CA VAL A 160 16.09 -8.10 2.75
C VAL A 160 15.11 -7.17 3.47
N ILE A 161 13.96 -7.70 3.88
CA ILE A 161 13.04 -7.02 4.79
C ILE A 161 13.44 -7.42 6.20
N VAL A 162 13.95 -6.46 6.97
CA VAL A 162 14.63 -6.71 8.26
C VAL A 162 13.65 -6.72 9.43
N GLU A 163 12.37 -6.39 9.23
CA GLU A 163 11.39 -6.27 10.31
C GLU A 163 10.37 -7.41 10.28
N ASP A 164 10.15 -8.04 11.46
CA ASP A 164 9.10 -9.04 11.64
C ASP A 164 7.71 -8.38 11.52
N PRO A 165 6.80 -8.92 10.70
CA PRO A 165 5.44 -8.38 10.57
C PRO A 165 4.65 -8.28 11.87
N HIS A 166 4.93 -9.13 12.87
CA HIS A 166 4.28 -9.07 14.18
C HIS A 166 4.76 -7.86 14.98
N VAL A 167 6.07 -7.59 14.97
CA VAL A 167 6.65 -6.40 15.61
C VAL A 167 6.13 -5.13 14.94
N THR A 168 6.09 -5.12 13.60
CA THR A 168 5.49 -4.03 12.82
C THR A 168 4.03 -3.80 13.23
N LYS A 169 3.25 -4.87 13.35
CA LYS A 169 1.84 -4.82 13.73
C LYS A 169 1.65 -4.19 15.11
N GLU A 170 2.39 -4.65 16.11
CA GLU A 170 2.30 -4.12 17.48
C GLU A 170 2.59 -2.62 17.53
N ARG A 171 3.74 -2.20 16.98
CA ARG A 171 4.15 -0.78 16.96
C ARG A 171 3.13 0.11 16.26
N LEU A 172 2.60 -0.31 15.11
CA LEU A 172 1.59 0.46 14.40
C LEU A 172 0.26 0.50 15.16
N THR A 173 -0.18 -0.62 15.74
CA THR A 173 -1.43 -0.67 16.51
C THR A 173 -1.39 0.28 17.70
N GLU A 174 -0.31 0.29 18.46
CA GLU A 174 -0.11 1.21 19.59
C GLU A 174 -0.12 2.68 19.15
N THR A 175 0.59 2.97 18.05
CA THR A 175 0.67 4.35 17.53
C THR A 175 -0.68 4.81 16.98
N PHE A 176 -1.43 3.95 16.28
CA PHE A 176 -2.80 4.27 15.85
C PHE A 176 -3.71 4.52 17.04
N ALA A 177 -3.64 3.71 18.10
CA ALA A 177 -4.45 3.89 19.30
C ALA A 177 -4.18 5.24 19.98
N ALA A 178 -2.94 5.71 19.97
CA ALA A 178 -2.55 7.00 20.53
C ALA A 178 -2.99 8.19 19.66
N GLU A 179 -2.91 8.08 18.34
CA GLU A 179 -3.13 9.20 17.40
C GLU A 179 -4.60 9.38 16.98
N ALA A 180 -5.34 8.28 16.82
CA ALA A 180 -6.66 8.32 16.22
C ALA A 180 -7.68 9.16 16.99
N PRO A 181 -7.75 9.13 18.32
CA PRO A 181 -8.74 9.94 19.05
C PRO A 181 -8.61 11.43 18.79
N GLY A 182 -7.39 11.97 18.89
CA GLY A 182 -7.11 13.38 18.60
C GLY A 182 -7.37 13.75 17.14
N PHE A 183 -6.92 12.88 16.24
CA PHE A 183 -7.11 13.11 14.81
C PHE A 183 -8.59 13.17 14.41
N PHE A 184 -9.42 12.22 14.87
CA PHE A 184 -10.84 12.19 14.51
C PHE A 184 -11.69 13.21 15.26
N ALA A 185 -11.21 13.77 16.37
CA ALA A 185 -11.83 14.93 16.99
C ALA A 185 -11.74 16.18 16.08
N GLU A 186 -10.63 16.35 15.36
CA GLU A 186 -10.42 17.44 14.41
C GLU A 186 -10.97 17.14 13.01
N HIS A 187 -10.98 15.85 12.61
CA HIS A 187 -11.34 15.37 11.28
C HIS A 187 -12.36 14.21 11.40
N PRO A 188 -13.59 14.45 11.85
CA PRO A 188 -14.57 13.39 12.07
C PRO A 188 -14.87 12.63 10.78
N LEU A 189 -15.07 11.30 10.89
CA LEU A 189 -15.50 10.51 9.74
C LEU A 189 -16.88 10.98 9.25
N PRO A 190 -17.16 10.92 7.94
CA PRO A 190 -18.46 11.28 7.42
C PRO A 190 -19.53 10.29 7.91
N GLU A 191 -20.77 10.76 7.97
CA GLU A 191 -21.93 9.91 8.25
C GLU A 191 -22.15 8.90 7.11
N GLY A 192 -22.64 7.71 7.45
CA GLY A 192 -22.99 6.68 6.48
C GLY A 192 -21.83 5.86 5.92
N VAL A 193 -20.70 5.86 6.63
CA VAL A 193 -19.54 4.99 6.32
C VAL A 193 -19.60 3.70 7.13
#